data_ef724532fd5a707da8d11ccb59ab614c
#
_entry.id   ef724532fd5a707da8d11ccb59ab614c
#
_cell.length_a   1.000
_cell.length_b   1.000
_cell.length_c   1.000
_cell.angle_alpha   90.00
_cell.angle_beta   90.00
_cell.angle_gamma   90.00
#
_symmetry.space_group_name_H-M   'P 1'
#
loop_
_entity.id
_entity.type
_entity.pdbx_description
1 polymer ?
#
loop_
_entity_poly.entity_id
_entity_poly.type
_entity_poly.pdbx_seq_one_letter_code
_entity_poly.pdbx_strand_id
1 'polypeptide(L)'
;RGVDEERARLLAHISGGRPGYARRLVDDVTLFEKRDERLNDLQALLPAPRVEKFSYADKLSKDKDAMRQAITIWLSYWRDVMLRVAGAETPLINVDRNMEIEFLAGRLNLSTARRVVSDLENALEKMDRNVNSRLLAEVLLMDWPKV
;
A
#
# COMPACT_ATOMS: atom_id res chain seq x y z
N ARG A 1 -17.34 14.62 -17.03
CA ARG A 1 -16.69 13.38 -16.76
C ARG A 1 -15.20 13.38 -16.62
N GLY A 2 -14.63 14.51 -16.19
CA GLY A 2 -13.20 14.60 -15.92
C GLY A 2 -12.74 13.61 -14.85
N VAL A 3 -13.59 13.30 -13.89
CA VAL A 3 -13.27 12.36 -12.82
C VAL A 3 -13.03 10.94 -13.37
N ASP A 4 -13.87 10.51 -14.30
CA ASP A 4 -13.73 9.19 -14.90
C ASP A 4 -12.48 9.09 -15.78
N GLU A 5 -12.16 10.18 -16.50
CA GLU A 5 -10.94 10.24 -17.30
C GLU A 5 -9.70 10.24 -16.44
N GLU A 6 -9.72 10.95 -15.32
CA GLU A 6 -8.61 10.95 -14.38
C GLU A 6 -8.37 9.58 -13.79
N ARG A 7 -9.45 8.89 -13.40
CA ARG A 7 -9.35 7.52 -12.88
C ARG A 7 -8.80 6.57 -13.92
N ALA A 8 -9.23 6.68 -15.16
CA ALA A 8 -8.74 5.84 -16.24
C ALA A 8 -7.24 6.05 -16.46
N ARG A 9 -6.78 7.30 -16.45
CA ARG A 9 -5.35 7.60 -16.60
C ARG A 9 -4.54 7.08 -15.43
N LEU A 10 -5.06 7.22 -14.21
CA LEU A 10 -4.40 6.71 -13.02
C LEU A 10 -4.28 5.20 -13.06
N LEU A 11 -5.36 4.51 -13.44
CA LEU A 11 -5.35 3.07 -13.57
C LEU A 11 -4.34 2.59 -14.59
N ALA A 12 -4.26 3.25 -15.74
CA ALA A 12 -3.27 2.93 -16.76
C ALA A 12 -1.85 3.13 -16.24
N HIS A 13 -1.62 4.20 -15.49
CA HIS A 13 -0.31 4.49 -14.90
C HIS A 13 0.07 3.43 -13.86
N ILE A 14 -0.84 3.09 -12.96
CA ILE A 14 -0.62 2.10 -11.91
C ILE A 14 -0.35 0.72 -12.50
N SER A 15 -1.02 0.39 -13.59
CA SER A 15 -0.85 -0.90 -14.25
C SER A 15 0.47 -1.00 -15.04
N GLY A 16 1.27 0.07 -15.07
CA GLY A 16 2.50 0.09 -15.84
C GLY A 16 2.29 0.21 -17.35
N GLY A 17 1.14 0.75 -17.75
CA GLY A 17 0.83 0.93 -19.16
C GLY A 17 0.38 -0.32 -19.88
N ARG A 18 -0.03 -1.36 -19.18
CA ARG A 18 -0.48 -2.61 -19.80
C ARG A 18 -1.74 -2.38 -20.62
N PRO A 19 -1.72 -2.68 -21.93
CA PRO A 19 -2.82 -2.32 -22.83
C PRO A 19 -4.13 -3.09 -22.61
N GLY A 20 -4.09 -4.23 -21.98
CA GLY A 20 -5.30 -5.02 -21.73
C GLY A 20 -6.28 -4.43 -20.72
N TYR A 21 -5.83 -3.48 -19.92
CA TYR A 21 -6.63 -2.92 -18.83
C TYR A 21 -7.82 -2.08 -19.31
N ALA A 22 -7.70 -1.42 -20.45
CA ALA A 22 -8.76 -0.55 -20.95
C ALA A 22 -10.09 -1.28 -21.15
N ARG A 23 -10.06 -2.58 -21.41
CA ARG A 23 -11.25 -3.39 -21.65
C ARG A 23 -11.95 -3.81 -20.36
N ARG A 24 -11.30 -3.62 -19.22
CA ARG A 24 -11.84 -4.03 -17.91
C ARG A 24 -12.09 -2.83 -17.03
N LEU A 25 -12.45 -1.72 -17.60
CA LEU A 25 -12.56 -0.46 -16.85
C LEU A 25 -13.52 -0.57 -15.66
N VAL A 26 -14.61 -1.33 -15.78
CA VAL A 26 -15.55 -1.50 -14.67
C VAL A 26 -14.91 -2.28 -13.53
N ASP A 27 -14.20 -3.36 -13.83
CA ASP A 27 -13.48 -4.14 -12.82
C ASP A 27 -12.33 -3.32 -12.24
N ASP A 28 -11.66 -2.52 -13.08
CA ASP A 28 -10.55 -1.68 -12.67
C ASP A 28 -11.01 -0.56 -11.73
N VAL A 29 -12.22 -0.02 -11.92
CA VAL A 29 -12.78 0.96 -10.99
C VAL A 29 -12.99 0.34 -9.61
N THR A 30 -13.47 -0.89 -9.55
CA THR A 30 -13.62 -1.60 -8.28
C THR A 30 -12.27 -1.82 -7.60
N LEU A 31 -11.26 -2.22 -8.38
CA LEU A 31 -9.90 -2.39 -7.87
C LEU A 31 -9.32 -1.05 -7.39
N PHE A 32 -9.59 0.02 -8.12
CA PHE A 32 -9.15 1.36 -7.74
C PHE A 32 -9.77 1.77 -6.40
N GLU A 33 -11.06 1.51 -6.21
CA GLU A 33 -11.74 1.84 -4.95
C GLU A 33 -11.17 1.05 -3.78
N LYS A 34 -10.86 -0.23 -3.97
CA LYS A 34 -10.21 -1.05 -2.95
C LYS A 34 -8.81 -0.54 -2.63
N ARG A 35 -8.06 -0.16 -3.66
CA ARG A 35 -6.75 0.44 -3.47
C ARG A 35 -6.85 1.71 -2.64
N ASP A 36 -7.78 2.59 -2.99
CA ASP A 36 -7.98 3.86 -2.30
C ASP A 36 -8.35 3.62 -0.83
N GLU A 37 -9.23 2.68 -0.58
CA GLU A 37 -9.61 2.28 0.77
C GLU A 37 -8.40 1.80 1.59
N ARG A 38 -7.57 0.92 1.02
CA ARG A 38 -6.38 0.42 1.71
C ARG A 38 -5.35 1.51 1.97
N LEU A 39 -5.21 2.46 1.05
CA LEU A 39 -4.29 3.58 1.26
C LEU A 39 -4.83 4.56 2.32
N ASN A 40 -6.14 4.76 2.37
CA ASN A 40 -6.75 5.53 3.45
C ASN A 40 -6.56 4.83 4.79
N ASP A 41 -6.70 3.51 4.82
CA ASP A 41 -6.45 2.71 6.02
C ASP A 41 -5.00 2.87 6.49
N LEU A 42 -4.06 2.85 5.56
CA LEU A 42 -2.64 3.05 5.88
C LEU A 42 -2.42 4.38 6.59
N GLN A 43 -3.00 5.45 6.05
CA GLN A 43 -2.89 6.77 6.66
C GLN A 43 -3.46 6.80 8.07
N ALA A 44 -4.60 6.15 8.28
CA ALA A 44 -5.24 6.09 9.59
C ALA A 44 -4.45 5.23 10.57
N LEU A 45 -3.81 4.18 10.10
CA LEU A 45 -3.06 3.24 10.94
C LEU A 45 -1.71 3.77 11.41
N LEU A 46 -1.08 4.67 10.65
CA LEU A 46 0.24 5.18 11.02
C LEU A 46 0.28 5.83 12.41
N PRO A 47 -0.65 6.74 12.75
CA PRO A 47 -0.69 7.31 14.10
C PRO A 47 -1.47 6.49 15.11
N ALA A 48 -2.12 5.41 14.69
CA ALA A 48 -3.07 4.69 15.52
C ALA A 48 -2.40 3.95 16.69
N PRO A 49 -3.10 3.83 17.83
CA PRO A 49 -2.59 3.05 18.95
C PRO A 49 -2.63 1.56 18.63
N ARG A 50 -1.93 0.77 19.45
CA ARG A 50 -1.79 -0.67 19.26
C ARG A 50 -3.12 -1.39 19.13
N VAL A 51 -4.09 -1.03 19.98
CA VAL A 51 -5.38 -1.71 20.00
C VAL A 51 -6.09 -1.62 18.66
N GLU A 52 -5.98 -0.48 17.98
CA GLU A 52 -6.58 -0.31 16.67
C GLU A 52 -5.84 -1.12 15.61
N LYS A 53 -4.51 -1.16 15.69
CA LYS A 53 -3.69 -1.97 14.79
C LYS A 53 -4.01 -3.47 14.93
N PHE A 54 -4.14 -3.95 16.15
CA PHE A 54 -4.50 -5.34 16.40
C PHE A 54 -5.90 -5.67 15.89
N SER A 55 -6.85 -4.77 16.09
CA SER A 55 -8.21 -4.94 15.59
C SER A 55 -8.24 -5.02 14.06
N TYR A 56 -7.51 -4.14 13.42
CA TYR A 56 -7.41 -4.12 11.95
C TYR A 56 -6.76 -5.41 11.44
N ALA A 57 -5.66 -5.82 12.06
CA ALA A 57 -4.95 -7.04 11.69
C ALA A 57 -5.85 -8.28 11.82
N ASP A 58 -6.63 -8.34 12.89
CA ASP A 58 -7.55 -9.46 13.12
C ASP A 58 -8.56 -9.57 11.98
N LYS A 59 -9.18 -8.45 11.62
CA LYS A 59 -10.16 -8.43 10.52
C LYS A 59 -9.53 -8.75 9.17
N LEU A 60 -8.37 -8.16 8.90
CA LEU A 60 -7.67 -8.36 7.62
C LEU A 60 -7.28 -9.81 7.43
N SER A 61 -6.81 -10.47 8.49
CA SER A 61 -6.29 -11.83 8.41
C SER A 61 -7.35 -12.89 8.17
N LYS A 62 -8.64 -12.55 8.30
CA LYS A 62 -9.73 -13.49 8.09
C LYS A 62 -9.93 -13.85 6.63
N ASP A 63 -9.44 -13.03 5.72
CA ASP A 63 -9.50 -13.27 4.28
C ASP A 63 -8.09 -13.13 3.71
N LYS A 64 -7.47 -14.27 3.39
CA LYS A 64 -6.09 -14.29 2.89
C LYS A 64 -5.91 -13.53 1.59
N ASP A 65 -6.89 -13.61 0.70
CA ASP A 65 -6.80 -12.90 -0.58
C ASP A 65 -6.86 -11.39 -0.37
N ALA A 66 -7.74 -10.93 0.51
CA ALA A 66 -7.84 -9.53 0.88
C ALA A 66 -6.55 -9.03 1.55
N MET A 67 -5.98 -9.85 2.43
CA MET A 67 -4.72 -9.52 3.10
C MET A 67 -3.57 -9.40 2.11
N ARG A 68 -3.45 -10.35 1.17
CA ARG A 68 -2.43 -10.32 0.14
C ARG A 68 -2.56 -9.07 -0.72
N GLN A 69 -3.78 -8.74 -1.10
CA GLN A 69 -4.05 -7.54 -1.90
C GLN A 69 -3.66 -6.27 -1.14
N ALA A 70 -4.04 -6.19 0.14
CA ALA A 70 -3.69 -5.04 0.97
C ALA A 70 -2.17 -4.87 1.06
N ILE A 71 -1.44 -5.93 1.34
CA ILE A 71 0.02 -5.89 1.46
C ILE A 71 0.65 -5.46 0.14
N THR A 72 0.15 -5.94 -0.99
CA THR A 72 0.65 -5.56 -2.30
C THR A 72 0.45 -4.07 -2.56
N ILE A 73 -0.71 -3.53 -2.19
CA ILE A 73 -1.01 -2.11 -2.32
C ILE A 73 -0.07 -1.28 -1.44
N TRP A 74 0.08 -1.68 -0.18
CA TRP A 74 0.95 -0.98 0.76
C TRP A 74 2.41 -1.04 0.35
N LEU A 75 2.85 -2.15 -0.21
CA LEU A 75 4.23 -2.30 -0.70
C LEU A 75 4.52 -1.28 -1.81
N SER A 76 3.61 -1.14 -2.76
CA SER A 76 3.73 -0.16 -3.84
C SER A 76 3.87 1.26 -3.27
N TYR A 77 3.04 1.60 -2.30
CA TYR A 77 3.06 2.92 -1.66
C TYR A 77 4.39 3.15 -0.90
N TRP A 78 4.80 2.18 -0.11
CA TRP A 78 6.04 2.33 0.68
C TRP A 78 7.30 2.34 -0.18
N ARG A 79 7.27 1.68 -1.35
CA ARG A 79 8.36 1.80 -2.33
C ARG A 79 8.47 3.23 -2.84
N ASP A 80 7.34 3.87 -3.11
CA ASP A 80 7.32 5.29 -3.50
C ASP A 80 7.89 6.17 -2.39
N VAL A 81 7.49 5.93 -1.15
CA VAL A 81 8.04 6.66 0.01
C VAL A 81 9.55 6.47 0.08
N MET A 82 10.02 5.24 -0.05
CA MET A 82 11.45 4.93 0.01
C MET A 82 12.22 5.69 -1.08
N LEU A 83 11.69 5.74 -2.29
CA LEU A 83 12.32 6.47 -3.39
C LEU A 83 12.47 7.95 -3.05
N ARG A 84 11.46 8.56 -2.49
CA ARG A 84 11.52 9.98 -2.12
C ARG A 84 12.46 10.23 -0.95
N VAL A 85 12.49 9.34 0.03
CA VAL A 85 13.46 9.42 1.14
C VAL A 85 14.89 9.35 0.60
N ALA A 86 15.13 8.51 -0.39
CA ALA A 86 16.44 8.36 -1.02
C ALA A 86 16.82 9.53 -1.94
N GLY A 87 15.90 10.48 -2.16
CA GLY A 87 16.15 11.62 -3.02
C GLY A 87 15.98 11.35 -4.50
N ALA A 88 15.40 10.22 -4.86
CA ALA A 88 15.14 9.90 -6.27
C ALA A 88 14.01 10.77 -6.82
N GLU A 89 14.18 11.25 -8.04
CA GLU A 89 13.19 12.09 -8.71
C GLU A 89 12.37 11.33 -9.75
N THR A 90 12.50 10.02 -9.75
CA THR A 90 11.72 9.17 -10.65
C THR A 90 10.22 9.33 -10.39
N PRO A 91 9.37 9.21 -11.42
CA PRO A 91 7.93 9.28 -11.23
C PRO A 91 7.42 8.22 -10.26
N LEU A 92 6.51 8.61 -9.39
CA LEU A 92 5.89 7.68 -8.45
C LEU A 92 4.84 6.83 -9.15
N ILE A 93 4.62 5.61 -8.65
CA ILE A 93 3.52 4.77 -9.09
C ILE A 93 2.19 5.36 -8.59
N ASN A 94 2.15 5.76 -7.33
CA ASN A 94 0.95 6.30 -6.69
C ASN A 94 0.91 7.83 -6.83
N VAL A 95 0.75 8.32 -8.06
CA VAL A 95 0.82 9.75 -8.37
C VAL A 95 -0.26 10.57 -7.68
N ASP A 96 -1.41 9.97 -7.41
CA ASP A 96 -2.54 10.63 -6.72
C ASP A 96 -2.26 10.84 -5.23
N ARG A 97 -1.24 10.19 -4.69
CA ARG A 97 -0.84 10.28 -3.29
C ARG A 97 0.48 11.01 -3.10
N ASN A 98 0.91 11.76 -4.10
CA ASN A 98 2.21 12.41 -4.10
C ASN A 98 2.42 13.30 -2.86
N MET A 99 1.43 14.08 -2.48
CA MET A 99 1.55 14.97 -1.32
C MET A 99 1.74 14.21 -0.01
N GLU A 100 1.00 13.12 0.18
CA GLU A 100 1.14 12.26 1.35
C GLU A 100 2.52 11.62 1.39
N ILE A 101 2.99 11.14 0.25
CA ILE A 101 4.27 10.47 0.13
C ILE A 101 5.41 11.43 0.44
N GLU A 102 5.36 12.64 -0.10
CA GLU A 102 6.37 13.66 0.19
C GLU A 102 6.37 14.04 1.67
N PHE A 103 5.21 14.14 2.28
CA PHE A 103 5.09 14.43 3.71
C PHE A 103 5.77 13.34 4.55
N LEU A 104 5.47 12.08 4.26
CA LEU A 104 6.08 10.96 4.97
C LEU A 104 7.58 10.89 4.72
N ALA A 105 8.01 11.10 3.49
CA ALA A 105 9.42 11.07 3.14
C ALA A 105 10.22 12.10 3.91
N GLY A 106 9.63 13.27 4.22
CA GLY A 106 10.27 14.30 5.01
C GLY A 106 10.41 13.95 6.50
N ARG A 107 9.71 12.92 6.97
CA ARG A 107 9.69 12.53 8.38
C ARG A 107 10.40 11.23 8.68
N LEU A 108 10.81 10.49 7.65
CA LEU A 108 11.42 9.18 7.80
C LEU A 108 12.84 9.18 7.26
N ASN A 109 13.67 8.30 7.80
CA ASN A 109 14.98 8.06 7.23
C ASN A 109 14.94 6.84 6.30
N LEU A 110 15.99 6.69 5.50
CA LEU A 110 16.06 5.62 4.50
C LEU A 110 16.04 4.23 5.14
N SER A 111 16.70 4.08 6.27
CA SER A 111 16.75 2.81 6.99
C SER A 111 15.33 2.34 7.37
N THR A 112 14.53 3.25 7.92
CA THR A 112 13.14 2.94 8.29
C THR A 112 12.30 2.58 7.07
N ALA A 113 12.40 3.37 6.01
CA ALA A 113 11.64 3.12 4.79
C ALA A 113 12.01 1.77 4.16
N ARG A 114 13.31 1.45 4.11
CA ARG A 114 13.78 0.16 3.61
C ARG A 114 13.26 -1.00 4.43
N ARG A 115 13.25 -0.83 5.75
CA ARG A 115 12.75 -1.87 6.65
C ARG A 115 11.29 -2.17 6.40
N VAL A 116 10.47 -1.14 6.24
CA VAL A 116 9.04 -1.33 5.95
C VAL A 116 8.84 -2.05 4.62
N VAL A 117 9.55 -1.64 3.58
CA VAL A 117 9.48 -2.29 2.27
C VAL A 117 9.89 -3.76 2.37
N SER A 118 11.01 -4.03 3.05
CA SER A 118 11.51 -5.39 3.23
C SER A 118 10.51 -6.25 4.01
N ASP A 119 9.91 -5.71 5.06
CA ASP A 119 8.92 -6.44 5.86
C ASP A 119 7.69 -6.79 5.03
N LEU A 120 7.23 -5.87 4.18
CA LEU A 120 6.09 -6.12 3.29
C LEU A 120 6.41 -7.19 2.24
N GLU A 121 7.61 -7.13 1.65
CA GLU A 121 8.04 -8.15 0.69
C GLU A 121 8.12 -9.52 1.35
N ASN A 122 8.70 -9.58 2.55
CA ASN A 122 8.80 -10.82 3.31
C ASN A 122 7.43 -11.36 3.71
N ALA A 123 6.49 -10.47 4.02
CA ALA A 123 5.14 -10.86 4.37
C ALA A 123 4.43 -11.55 3.19
N LEU A 124 4.58 -11.01 1.99
CA LEU A 124 4.02 -11.65 0.79
C LEU A 124 4.61 -13.04 0.58
N GLU A 125 5.92 -13.18 0.76
CA GLU A 125 6.59 -14.48 0.64
C GLU A 125 6.08 -15.46 1.69
N LYS A 126 5.94 -15.02 2.94
CA LYS A 126 5.44 -15.86 4.03
C LYS A 126 4.00 -16.28 3.84
N MET A 127 3.18 -15.46 3.19
CA MET A 127 1.80 -15.82 2.90
C MET A 127 1.67 -17.00 1.93
N ASP A 128 2.69 -17.24 1.11
CA ASP A 128 2.73 -18.40 0.23
C ASP A 128 3.10 -19.67 0.97
N ARG A 129 3.56 -19.54 2.22
CA ARG A 129 3.85 -20.64 3.12
C ARG A 129 2.76 -20.69 4.18
N ASN A 130 2.56 -21.79 4.79
CA ASN A 130 1.44 -21.99 5.72
C ASN A 130 1.71 -21.33 7.08
N VAL A 131 1.81 -19.99 7.13
CA VAL A 131 2.08 -19.24 8.35
C VAL A 131 0.78 -18.71 8.98
N ASN A 132 0.86 -18.34 10.25
CA ASN A 132 -0.27 -17.71 10.95
C ASN A 132 -0.50 -16.30 10.41
N SER A 133 -1.55 -16.12 9.62
CA SER A 133 -1.86 -14.85 8.96
C SER A 133 -2.14 -13.72 9.94
N ARG A 134 -2.82 -14.01 11.05
CA ARG A 134 -3.14 -13.01 12.06
C ARG A 134 -1.88 -12.46 12.71
N LEU A 135 -0.99 -13.37 13.14
CA LEU A 135 0.27 -12.96 13.75
C LEU A 135 1.12 -12.16 12.78
N LEU A 136 1.19 -12.61 11.52
CA LEU A 136 1.91 -11.90 10.48
C LEU A 136 1.40 -10.48 10.30
N ALA A 137 0.09 -10.30 10.22
CA ALA A 137 -0.53 -8.99 10.07
C ALA A 137 -0.27 -8.11 11.30
N GLU A 138 -0.38 -8.67 12.51
CA GLU A 138 -0.12 -7.93 13.75
C GLU A 138 1.31 -7.39 13.80
N VAL A 139 2.28 -8.25 13.53
CA VAL A 139 3.69 -7.86 13.55
C VAL A 139 3.97 -6.81 12.49
N LEU A 140 3.42 -7.01 11.30
CA LEU A 140 3.63 -6.08 10.19
C LEU A 140 3.17 -4.67 10.53
N LEU A 141 1.96 -4.53 11.05
CA LEU A 141 1.40 -3.21 11.38
C LEU A 141 2.07 -2.58 12.60
N MET A 142 2.46 -3.40 13.57
CA MET A 142 3.14 -2.91 14.76
C MET A 142 4.52 -2.34 14.46
N ASP A 143 5.18 -2.85 13.43
CA ASP A 143 6.51 -2.39 13.04
C ASP A 143 6.50 -1.15 12.13
N TRP A 144 5.32 -0.71 11.71
CA TRP A 144 5.24 0.53 10.94
C TRP A 144 5.65 1.73 11.80
N PRO A 145 6.34 2.71 11.20
CA PRO A 145 6.74 3.91 11.93
C PRO A 145 5.51 4.68 12.41
N LYS A 146 5.61 5.26 13.60
CA LYS A 146 4.54 6.08 14.15
C LYS A 146 4.73 7.52 13.68
N VAL A 147 3.80 7.99 12.90
CA VAL A 147 3.89 9.32 12.29
C VAL A 147 2.67 10.17 12.62
#